data_198245313f87dceef919c72889169163
#
_entry.id   198245313f87dceef919c72889169163
#
_cell.length_a   1.000
_cell.length_b   1.000
_cell.length_c   1.000
_cell.angle_alpha   90.00
_cell.angle_beta   90.00
_cell.angle_gamma   90.00
#
_symmetry.space_group_name_H-M   'P 1'
#
loop_
_entity.id
_entity.type
_entity.pdbx_description
1 polymer ?
#
loop_
_entity_poly.entity_id
_entity_poly.type
_entity_poly.pdbx_seq_one_letter_code
_entity_poly.pdbx_strand_id
1 'polypeptide(L)'
;MRLSKSKINTFLQCPRRFKYVYVDNYIEPTNEYMELGLIVHKIAEDVANEIKDKDQISTTDIIAALKKHTPQTTFDLTKHIESLFDFFSTILVYNNYRIFSVEGEIYDEQLRLKGIVDIVLENSDTNELIIIDYKSGKEKSIKEYRKELCIYKYLVEQKYDKHVSSAGIFFTKSNAYRVLNFAEDQSKGSYVTQEDYEATFELIDWVREQVNAEYFPPKKQYLCNYCPFQCQCDFDGGF
;
A
#
# COMPACT_ATOMS: atom_id res chain seq x y z
N MET A 1 4.33 -4.83 20.65
CA MET A 1 4.35 -5.28 19.21
C MET A 1 4.50 -4.06 18.31
N ARG A 2 5.18 -4.18 17.15
CA ARG A 2 5.20 -3.16 16.09
C ARG A 2 3.95 -3.33 15.23
N LEU A 3 3.21 -2.25 15.02
CA LEU A 3 2.06 -2.23 14.13
C LEU A 3 2.47 -1.89 12.69
N SER A 4 1.72 -2.38 11.73
CA SER A 4 1.81 -1.99 10.32
C SER A 4 0.41 -1.81 9.76
N LYS A 5 0.28 -1.17 8.60
CA LYS A 5 -0.99 -1.08 7.89
C LYS A 5 -1.73 -2.43 7.82
N SER A 6 -1.03 -3.49 7.40
CA SER A 6 -1.64 -4.82 7.27
C SER A 6 -2.14 -5.35 8.63
N LYS A 7 -1.35 -5.18 9.69
CA LYS A 7 -1.75 -5.56 11.05
C LYS A 7 -2.96 -4.79 11.52
N ILE A 8 -2.98 -3.47 11.32
CA ILE A 8 -4.11 -2.61 11.68
C ILE A 8 -5.36 -3.05 10.93
N ASN A 9 -5.27 -3.24 9.62
CA ASN A 9 -6.40 -3.69 8.81
C ASN A 9 -6.92 -5.06 9.23
N THR A 10 -6.03 -6.01 9.55
CA THR A 10 -6.43 -7.33 10.06
C THR A 10 -7.15 -7.22 11.40
N PHE A 11 -6.64 -6.37 12.31
CA PHE A 11 -7.29 -6.14 13.61
C PHE A 11 -8.69 -5.54 13.43
N LEU A 12 -8.83 -4.51 12.61
CA LEU A 12 -10.12 -3.86 12.33
C LEU A 12 -11.12 -4.79 11.65
N GLN A 13 -10.63 -5.70 10.82
CA GLN A 13 -11.44 -6.72 10.21
C GLN A 13 -11.91 -7.73 11.25
N CYS A 14 -11.01 -8.33 12.03
CA CYS A 14 -11.32 -9.24 13.11
C CYS A 14 -10.16 -9.34 14.10
N PRO A 15 -10.29 -8.83 15.35
CA PRO A 15 -9.25 -8.95 16.37
C PRO A 15 -8.82 -10.40 16.64
N ARG A 16 -9.75 -11.36 16.59
CA ARG A 16 -9.43 -12.78 16.78
C ARG A 16 -8.54 -13.32 15.65
N ARG A 17 -8.79 -12.94 14.38
CA ARG A 17 -7.89 -13.30 13.26
C ARG A 17 -6.50 -12.67 13.44
N PHE A 18 -6.46 -11.40 13.87
CA PHE A 18 -5.21 -10.74 14.20
C PHE A 18 -4.39 -11.53 15.23
N LYS A 19 -5.06 -12.01 16.32
CA LYS A 19 -4.42 -12.84 17.34
C LYS A 19 -3.81 -14.09 16.72
N TYR A 20 -4.58 -14.84 15.95
CA TYR A 20 -4.09 -16.07 15.32
C TYR A 20 -2.86 -15.82 14.45
N VAL A 21 -2.88 -14.81 13.60
CA VAL A 21 -1.80 -14.53 12.64
C VAL A 21 -0.57 -13.91 13.32
N TYR A 22 -0.74 -12.93 14.21
CA TYR A 22 0.36 -12.06 14.65
C TYR A 22 0.78 -12.26 16.11
N VAL A 23 0.00 -12.97 16.89
CA VAL A 23 0.32 -13.32 18.29
C VAL A 23 0.64 -14.81 18.40
N ASP A 24 -0.26 -15.66 17.90
CA ASP A 24 -0.12 -17.11 17.94
C ASP A 24 0.74 -17.66 16.78
N ASN A 25 1.09 -16.80 15.79
CA ASN A 25 1.92 -17.11 14.62
C ASN A 25 1.38 -18.25 13.73
N TYR A 26 0.07 -18.36 13.60
CA TYR A 26 -0.52 -19.31 12.65
C TYR A 26 -0.29 -18.86 11.22
N ILE A 27 0.06 -19.80 10.36
CA ILE A 27 0.29 -19.54 8.94
C ILE A 27 -1.06 -19.40 8.25
N GLU A 28 -1.27 -18.26 7.59
CA GLU A 28 -2.42 -18.03 6.75
C GLU A 28 -2.11 -18.54 5.34
N PRO A 29 -2.98 -19.39 4.73
CA PRO A 29 -2.74 -19.88 3.38
C PRO A 29 -2.81 -18.71 2.37
N THR A 30 -1.88 -18.69 1.44
CA THR A 30 -1.91 -17.78 0.29
C THR A 30 -3.00 -18.21 -0.70
N ASN A 31 -3.46 -17.28 -1.50
CA ASN A 31 -4.37 -17.54 -2.60
C ASN A 31 -3.83 -16.90 -3.89
N GLU A 32 -4.37 -17.32 -5.03
CA GLU A 32 -3.93 -16.86 -6.36
C GLU A 32 -3.93 -15.32 -6.50
N TYR A 33 -4.88 -14.61 -5.85
CA TYR A 33 -4.92 -13.15 -5.90
C TYR A 33 -3.75 -12.51 -5.15
N MET A 34 -3.35 -13.10 -4.02
CA MET A 34 -2.18 -12.64 -3.25
C MET A 34 -0.90 -12.93 -4.03
N GLU A 35 -0.78 -14.11 -4.64
CA GLU A 35 0.38 -14.49 -5.46
C GLU A 35 0.54 -13.57 -6.67
N LEU A 36 -0.55 -13.32 -7.41
CA LEU A 36 -0.55 -12.35 -8.51
C LEU A 36 -0.12 -10.97 -8.03
N GLY A 37 -0.63 -10.53 -6.88
CA GLY A 37 -0.25 -9.24 -6.27
C GLY A 37 1.25 -9.15 -6.01
N LEU A 38 1.83 -10.16 -5.38
CA LEU A 38 3.27 -10.22 -5.09
C LEU A 38 4.11 -10.18 -6.38
N ILE A 39 3.70 -10.90 -7.42
CA ILE A 39 4.41 -10.88 -8.72
C ILE A 39 4.37 -9.47 -9.33
N VAL A 40 3.21 -8.83 -9.38
CA VAL A 40 3.06 -7.49 -9.97
C VAL A 40 3.86 -6.44 -9.19
N HIS A 41 3.82 -6.47 -7.84
CA HIS A 41 4.63 -5.58 -7.02
C HIS A 41 6.13 -5.80 -7.25
N LYS A 42 6.56 -7.06 -7.33
CA LYS A 42 7.97 -7.39 -7.58
C LYS A 42 8.45 -6.89 -8.94
N ILE A 43 7.64 -7.01 -9.99
CA ILE A 43 7.96 -6.45 -11.31
C ILE A 43 8.11 -4.93 -11.22
N ALA A 44 7.14 -4.24 -10.59
CA ALA A 44 7.17 -2.79 -10.45
C ALA A 44 8.41 -2.31 -9.66
N GLU A 45 8.72 -2.99 -8.56
CA GLU A 45 9.92 -2.76 -7.74
C GLU A 45 11.21 -2.90 -8.56
N ASP A 46 11.38 -4.05 -9.24
CA ASP A 46 12.60 -4.36 -9.97
C ASP A 46 12.81 -3.41 -11.16
N VAL A 47 11.73 -3.08 -11.88
CA VAL A 47 11.77 -2.08 -12.96
C VAL A 47 12.17 -0.71 -12.41
N ALA A 48 11.52 -0.25 -11.34
CA ALA A 48 11.82 1.04 -10.74
C ALA A 48 13.28 1.10 -10.23
N ASN A 49 13.77 0.04 -9.60
CA ASN A 49 15.16 -0.03 -9.12
C ASN A 49 16.17 -0.02 -10.26
N GLU A 50 15.87 -0.63 -11.43
CA GLU A 50 16.78 -0.63 -12.58
C GLU A 50 16.90 0.74 -13.25
N ILE A 51 15.80 1.51 -13.25
CA ILE A 51 15.77 2.78 -13.99
C ILE A 51 16.01 4.02 -13.12
N LYS A 52 15.89 3.94 -11.79
CA LYS A 52 15.89 5.10 -10.89
C LYS A 52 17.16 5.96 -10.94
N ASP A 53 18.32 5.34 -11.18
CA ASP A 53 19.62 6.01 -11.12
C ASP A 53 20.09 6.47 -12.51
N LYS A 54 19.23 6.43 -13.53
CA LYS A 54 19.55 6.93 -14.87
C LYS A 54 19.36 8.44 -14.93
N ASP A 55 20.29 9.16 -15.51
CA ASP A 55 20.21 10.61 -15.71
C ASP A 55 19.00 11.02 -16.56
N GLN A 56 18.69 10.21 -17.56
CA GLN A 56 17.50 10.35 -18.42
C GLN A 56 16.86 8.98 -18.63
N ILE A 57 15.57 8.92 -18.38
CA ILE A 57 14.78 7.70 -18.55
C ILE A 57 14.01 7.83 -19.87
N SER A 58 14.14 6.82 -20.74
CA SER A 58 13.39 6.72 -22.00
C SER A 58 12.35 5.58 -21.92
N THR A 59 11.36 5.65 -22.83
CA THR A 59 10.41 4.52 -22.98
C THR A 59 11.08 3.21 -23.34
N THR A 60 12.21 3.27 -24.06
CA THR A 60 13.01 2.08 -24.40
C THR A 60 13.61 1.44 -23.16
N ASP A 61 14.09 2.24 -22.21
CA ASP A 61 14.60 1.74 -20.93
C ASP A 61 13.50 1.01 -20.13
N ILE A 62 12.32 1.61 -20.07
CA ILE A 62 11.18 1.01 -19.38
C ILE A 62 10.78 -0.31 -20.02
N ILE A 63 10.70 -0.38 -21.35
CA ILE A 63 10.39 -1.61 -22.08
C ILE A 63 11.44 -2.68 -21.80
N ALA A 64 12.72 -2.32 -21.82
CA ALA A 64 13.81 -3.26 -21.57
C ALA A 64 13.76 -3.83 -20.15
N ALA A 65 13.53 -2.97 -19.15
CA ALA A 65 13.39 -3.37 -17.76
C ALA A 65 12.15 -4.27 -17.55
N LEU A 66 10.98 -3.90 -18.09
CA LEU A 66 9.78 -4.74 -18.02
C LEU A 66 9.98 -6.12 -18.63
N LYS A 67 10.60 -6.20 -19.82
CA LYS A 67 10.92 -7.49 -20.47
C LYS A 67 11.87 -8.34 -19.62
N LYS A 68 12.85 -7.73 -18.98
CA LYS A 68 13.84 -8.42 -18.16
C LYS A 68 13.24 -8.96 -16.86
N HIS A 69 12.35 -8.19 -16.21
CA HIS A 69 11.84 -8.50 -14.88
C HIS A 69 10.47 -9.21 -14.89
N THR A 70 9.84 -9.37 -16.05
CA THR A 70 8.60 -10.16 -16.14
C THR A 70 8.91 -11.65 -16.06
N PRO A 71 8.49 -12.36 -15.01
CA PRO A 71 8.81 -13.78 -14.85
C PRO A 71 7.95 -14.64 -15.77
N GLN A 72 8.44 -15.86 -16.05
CA GLN A 72 7.60 -16.90 -16.60
C GLN A 72 6.64 -17.41 -15.52
N THR A 73 5.35 -17.33 -15.78
CA THR A 73 4.29 -17.69 -14.81
C THR A 73 3.05 -18.15 -15.54
N THR A 74 2.16 -18.85 -14.83
CA THR A 74 0.83 -19.25 -15.33
C THR A 74 -0.20 -18.10 -15.27
N PHE A 75 0.12 -17.00 -14.58
CA PHE A 75 -0.77 -15.83 -14.52
C PHE A 75 -0.69 -15.00 -15.81
N ASP A 76 -1.84 -14.50 -16.25
CA ASP A 76 -1.88 -13.50 -17.32
C ASP A 76 -1.47 -12.13 -16.77
N LEU A 77 -0.26 -11.71 -17.11
CA LEU A 77 0.32 -10.43 -16.70
C LEU A 77 0.12 -9.32 -17.73
N THR A 78 -0.47 -9.59 -18.90
CA THR A 78 -0.50 -8.66 -20.04
C THR A 78 -0.98 -7.27 -19.65
N LYS A 79 -2.17 -7.17 -19.06
CA LYS A 79 -2.74 -5.87 -18.64
C LYS A 79 -1.90 -5.16 -17.57
N HIS A 80 -1.31 -5.91 -16.66
CA HIS A 80 -0.47 -5.35 -15.60
C HIS A 80 0.81 -4.73 -16.18
N ILE A 81 1.45 -5.42 -17.13
CA ILE A 81 2.68 -4.94 -17.79
C ILE A 81 2.38 -3.71 -18.66
N GLU A 82 1.30 -3.72 -19.45
CA GLU A 82 0.85 -2.57 -20.22
C GLU A 82 0.61 -1.36 -19.32
N SER A 83 -0.11 -1.56 -18.22
CA SER A 83 -0.38 -0.49 -17.24
C SER A 83 0.88 0.03 -16.56
N LEU A 84 1.82 -0.84 -16.19
CA LEU A 84 3.09 -0.39 -15.60
C LEU A 84 3.92 0.38 -16.62
N PHE A 85 3.93 -0.03 -17.90
CA PHE A 85 4.57 0.74 -18.95
C PHE A 85 3.97 2.14 -19.10
N ASP A 86 2.65 2.24 -19.17
CA ASP A 86 1.94 3.52 -19.28
C ASP A 86 2.21 4.41 -18.07
N PHE A 87 2.18 3.83 -16.86
CA PHE A 87 2.45 4.54 -15.61
C PHE A 87 3.86 5.12 -15.60
N PHE A 88 4.89 4.29 -15.77
CA PHE A 88 6.28 4.75 -15.74
C PHE A 88 6.59 5.74 -16.86
N SER A 89 6.06 5.50 -18.06
CA SER A 89 6.25 6.41 -19.19
C SER A 89 5.60 7.75 -18.91
N THR A 90 4.35 7.77 -18.42
CA THR A 90 3.63 9.01 -18.11
C THR A 90 4.34 9.81 -17.02
N ILE A 91 4.75 9.17 -15.96
CA ILE A 91 5.31 9.86 -14.77
C ILE A 91 6.76 10.30 -15.02
N LEU A 92 7.60 9.42 -15.57
CA LEU A 92 9.05 9.65 -15.62
C LEU A 92 9.54 10.25 -16.93
N VAL A 93 8.81 10.02 -18.04
CA VAL A 93 9.24 10.52 -19.37
C VAL A 93 8.48 11.80 -19.76
N TYR A 94 7.16 11.83 -19.50
CA TYR A 94 6.32 12.94 -19.96
C TYR A 94 5.97 13.96 -18.87
N ASN A 95 6.12 13.59 -17.59
CA ASN A 95 5.98 14.51 -16.47
C ASN A 95 7.31 14.65 -15.75
N ASN A 96 7.52 15.75 -15.06
CA ASN A 96 8.80 16.09 -14.44
C ASN A 96 8.97 15.44 -13.05
N TYR A 97 8.85 14.11 -12.98
CA TYR A 97 9.07 13.34 -11.74
C TYR A 97 10.29 12.45 -11.85
N ARG A 98 10.97 12.26 -10.72
CA ARG A 98 12.04 11.27 -10.56
C ARG A 98 11.68 10.26 -9.47
N ILE A 99 12.23 9.06 -9.56
CA ILE A 99 12.07 8.06 -8.50
C ILE A 99 12.96 8.46 -7.32
N PHE A 100 12.33 8.70 -6.17
CA PHE A 100 13.03 9.08 -4.94
C PHE A 100 13.37 7.84 -4.08
N SER A 101 12.39 6.92 -3.91
CA SER A 101 12.57 5.68 -3.15
C SER A 101 11.65 4.58 -3.69
N VAL A 102 12.11 3.33 -3.62
CA VAL A 102 11.37 2.12 -4.07
C VAL A 102 11.36 1.12 -2.92
N GLU A 103 10.20 0.48 -2.66
CA GLU A 103 9.99 -0.55 -1.62
C GLU A 103 10.66 -0.18 -0.28
N GLY A 104 10.52 1.10 0.08
CA GLY A 104 11.16 1.64 1.25
C GLY A 104 10.50 1.14 2.53
N GLU A 105 11.18 0.24 3.26
CA GLU A 105 10.78 -0.06 4.63
C GLU A 105 11.06 1.17 5.51
N ILE A 106 10.01 1.71 6.13
CA ILE A 106 10.08 2.86 7.01
C ILE A 106 9.54 2.46 8.37
N TYR A 107 10.26 2.89 9.39
CA TYR A 107 9.93 2.56 10.76
C TYR A 107 10.01 3.80 11.65
N ASP A 108 8.96 4.03 12.43
CA ASP A 108 8.91 5.03 13.47
C ASP A 108 8.97 4.36 14.86
N GLU A 109 10.04 4.69 15.62
CA GLU A 109 10.29 4.08 16.94
C GLU A 109 9.31 4.58 18.00
N GLN A 110 8.90 5.85 17.94
CA GLN A 110 8.01 6.46 18.95
C GLN A 110 6.62 5.87 18.86
N LEU A 111 6.08 5.84 17.65
CA LEU A 111 4.78 5.24 17.38
C LEU A 111 4.85 3.71 17.21
N ARG A 112 6.04 3.11 17.21
CA ARG A 112 6.25 1.68 16.91
C ARG A 112 5.45 1.26 15.67
N LEU A 113 5.47 2.11 14.66
CA LEU A 113 4.73 1.97 13.42
C LEU A 113 5.67 1.65 12.27
N LYS A 114 5.29 0.71 11.42
CA LYS A 114 6.06 0.28 10.26
C LYS A 114 5.21 0.41 8.99
N GLY A 115 5.82 0.88 7.91
CA GLY A 115 5.26 0.84 6.56
C GLY A 115 6.29 0.36 5.54
N ILE A 116 5.80 -0.25 4.48
CA ILE A 116 6.55 -0.48 3.25
C ILE A 116 5.81 0.33 2.19
N VAL A 117 6.51 1.27 1.58
CA VAL A 117 5.94 2.16 0.56
C VAL A 117 6.48 1.71 -0.79
N ASP A 118 5.58 1.35 -1.72
CA ASP A 118 5.98 0.75 -2.99
C ASP A 118 6.89 1.68 -3.79
N ILE A 119 6.48 2.94 -4.00
CA ILE A 119 7.31 3.94 -4.65
C ILE A 119 7.02 5.35 -4.13
N VAL A 120 8.08 6.11 -3.92
CA VAL A 120 8.03 7.55 -3.65
C VAL A 120 8.64 8.27 -4.84
N LEU A 121 7.91 9.21 -5.39
CA LEU A 121 8.34 10.07 -6.48
C LEU A 121 8.61 11.47 -5.96
N GLU A 122 9.54 12.18 -6.57
CA GLU A 122 9.81 13.58 -6.29
C GLU A 122 9.52 14.41 -7.53
N ASN A 123 8.74 15.46 -7.36
CA ASN A 123 8.54 16.46 -8.40
C ASN A 123 9.82 17.29 -8.54
N SER A 124 10.42 17.31 -9.72
CA SER A 124 11.70 18.00 -9.95
C SER A 124 11.60 19.53 -9.90
N ASP A 125 10.40 20.09 -10.03
CA ASP A 125 10.18 21.55 -10.00
C ASP A 125 9.93 22.05 -8.56
N THR A 126 9.15 21.29 -7.77
CA THR A 126 8.74 21.71 -6.42
C THR A 126 9.51 21.03 -5.30
N ASN A 127 10.23 19.93 -5.59
CA ASN A 127 10.87 19.03 -4.63
C ASN A 127 9.90 18.37 -3.63
N GLU A 128 8.60 18.41 -3.91
CA GLU A 128 7.59 17.74 -3.11
C GLU A 128 7.55 16.24 -3.43
N LEU A 129 7.24 15.44 -2.43
CA LEU A 129 7.10 14.01 -2.60
C LEU A 129 5.66 13.61 -2.91
N ILE A 130 5.53 12.58 -3.73
CA ILE A 130 4.28 11.89 -4.02
C ILE A 130 4.46 10.41 -3.73
N ILE A 131 3.53 9.82 -3.01
CA ILE A 131 3.52 8.40 -2.69
C ILE A 131 2.58 7.67 -3.64
N ILE A 132 3.02 6.54 -4.19
CA ILE A 132 2.18 5.66 -5.00
C ILE A 132 2.24 4.25 -4.43
N ASP A 133 1.08 3.64 -4.25
CA ASP A 133 0.92 2.24 -3.87
C ASP A 133 0.23 1.49 -5.02
N TYR A 134 0.79 0.35 -5.42
CA TYR A 134 0.26 -0.47 -6.50
C TYR A 134 -0.82 -1.42 -5.99
N LYS A 135 -1.86 -1.63 -6.80
CA LYS A 135 -2.90 -2.62 -6.54
C LYS A 135 -3.19 -3.44 -7.79
N SER A 136 -3.04 -4.75 -7.70
CA SER A 136 -3.33 -5.69 -8.79
C SER A 136 -4.81 -6.08 -8.88
N GLY A 137 -5.61 -5.74 -7.87
CA GLY A 137 -7.02 -6.08 -7.78
C GLY A 137 -7.96 -5.13 -8.51
N LYS A 138 -9.27 -5.31 -8.25
CA LYS A 138 -10.32 -4.40 -8.73
C LYS A 138 -10.10 -2.99 -8.20
N GLU A 139 -10.38 -2.02 -9.06
CA GLU A 139 -10.45 -0.61 -8.66
C GLU A 139 -11.49 -0.40 -7.56
N LYS A 140 -11.10 0.42 -6.56
CA LYS A 140 -11.94 0.84 -5.46
C LYS A 140 -11.84 2.35 -5.26
N SER A 141 -12.77 2.90 -4.48
CA SER A 141 -12.72 4.31 -4.12
C SER A 141 -11.44 4.64 -3.37
N ILE A 142 -10.78 5.75 -3.72
CA ILE A 142 -9.58 6.22 -3.02
C ILE A 142 -9.84 6.45 -1.52
N LYS A 143 -11.09 6.73 -1.13
CA LYS A 143 -11.48 6.91 0.27
C LYS A 143 -11.26 5.66 1.12
N GLU A 144 -11.28 4.46 0.52
CA GLU A 144 -11.02 3.20 1.25
C GLU A 144 -9.55 3.08 1.67
N TYR A 145 -8.66 3.80 0.98
CA TYR A 145 -7.21 3.78 1.22
C TYR A 145 -6.73 4.98 2.07
N ARG A 146 -7.64 5.88 2.48
CA ARG A 146 -7.28 7.11 3.20
C ARG A 146 -6.37 6.85 4.39
N LYS A 147 -6.73 5.93 5.28
CA LYS A 147 -5.93 5.60 6.47
C LYS A 147 -4.54 5.08 6.11
N GLU A 148 -4.45 4.24 5.09
CA GLU A 148 -3.20 3.71 4.59
C GLU A 148 -2.29 4.82 4.08
N LEU A 149 -2.84 5.71 3.28
CA LEU A 149 -2.11 6.82 2.69
C LEU A 149 -1.69 7.87 3.74
N CYS A 150 -2.51 8.10 4.79
CA CYS A 150 -2.13 8.92 5.94
C CYS A 150 -0.94 8.33 6.70
N ILE A 151 -0.94 7.01 6.92
CA ILE A 151 0.20 6.32 7.56
C ILE A 151 1.47 6.47 6.73
N TYR A 152 1.37 6.27 5.42
CA TYR A 152 2.50 6.41 4.51
C TYR A 152 3.03 7.84 4.46
N LYS A 153 2.14 8.84 4.36
CA LYS A 153 2.54 10.26 4.45
C LYS A 153 3.36 10.52 5.69
N TYR A 154 2.83 10.17 6.86
CA TYR A 154 3.52 10.37 8.14
C TYR A 154 4.92 9.74 8.13
N LEU A 155 5.01 8.45 7.77
CA LEU A 155 6.27 7.71 7.79
C LEU A 155 7.31 8.29 6.82
N VAL A 156 6.89 8.68 5.63
CA VAL A 156 7.76 9.25 4.60
C VAL A 156 8.27 10.63 5.06
N GLU A 157 7.41 11.50 5.57
CA GLU A 157 7.79 12.82 6.07
C GLU A 157 8.75 12.71 7.27
N GLN A 158 8.48 11.79 8.22
CA GLN A 158 9.38 11.55 9.35
C GLN A 158 10.76 11.04 8.94
N LYS A 159 10.82 10.16 7.94
CA LYS A 159 12.09 9.57 7.49
C LYS A 159 12.96 10.54 6.71
N TYR A 160 12.33 11.32 5.83
CA TYR A 160 13.08 12.10 4.83
C TYR A 160 13.09 13.59 5.09
N ASP A 161 12.36 14.07 6.08
CA ASP A 161 12.19 15.51 6.39
C ASP A 161 11.77 16.32 5.14
N LYS A 162 10.83 15.75 4.36
CA LYS A 162 10.32 16.33 3.12
C LYS A 162 8.80 16.28 3.09
N HIS A 163 8.19 17.33 2.55
CA HIS A 163 6.73 17.41 2.42
C HIS A 163 6.18 16.44 1.38
N VAL A 164 5.13 15.70 1.76
CA VAL A 164 4.34 14.84 0.86
C VAL A 164 3.06 15.58 0.47
N SER A 165 2.98 16.02 -0.77
CA SER A 165 1.84 16.80 -1.29
C SER A 165 0.62 15.93 -1.61
N SER A 166 0.84 14.69 -2.04
CA SER A 166 -0.23 13.76 -2.37
C SER A 166 0.20 12.31 -2.26
N ALA A 167 -0.78 11.43 -2.19
CA ALA A 167 -0.57 9.99 -2.32
C ALA A 167 -1.64 9.37 -3.21
N GLY A 168 -1.28 8.35 -3.96
CA GLY A 168 -2.16 7.70 -4.91
C GLY A 168 -2.12 6.19 -4.85
N ILE A 169 -3.20 5.61 -5.40
CA ILE A 169 -3.30 4.19 -5.69
C ILE A 169 -3.29 4.02 -7.20
N PHE A 170 -2.39 3.19 -7.69
CA PHE A 170 -2.35 2.79 -9.08
C PHE A 170 -2.85 1.36 -9.25
N PHE A 171 -4.01 1.21 -9.90
CA PHE A 171 -4.64 -0.07 -10.17
C PHE A 171 -4.13 -0.66 -11.49
N THR A 172 -3.18 -1.56 -11.40
CA THR A 172 -2.52 -2.12 -12.59
C THR A 172 -3.43 -2.96 -13.48
N LYS A 173 -4.52 -3.53 -12.94
CA LYS A 173 -5.49 -4.30 -13.72
C LYS A 173 -6.37 -3.44 -14.65
N SER A 174 -6.64 -2.21 -14.27
CA SER A 174 -7.54 -1.28 -14.97
C SER A 174 -6.84 -0.05 -15.53
N ASN A 175 -5.51 0.06 -15.36
CA ASN A 175 -4.73 1.24 -15.72
C ASN A 175 -5.33 2.53 -15.12
N ALA A 176 -5.77 2.47 -13.87
CA ALA A 176 -6.46 3.56 -13.22
C ALA A 176 -5.62 4.14 -12.07
N TYR A 177 -5.41 5.45 -12.12
CA TYR A 177 -4.72 6.18 -11.06
C TYR A 177 -5.72 7.03 -10.28
N ARG A 178 -5.71 6.89 -8.95
CA ARG A 178 -6.56 7.64 -8.02
C ARG A 178 -5.70 8.34 -7.00
N VAL A 179 -5.88 9.64 -6.84
CA VAL A 179 -5.06 10.51 -6.00
C VAL A 179 -5.85 11.04 -4.83
N LEU A 180 -5.17 11.16 -3.71
CA LEU A 180 -5.60 11.81 -2.48
C LEU A 180 -4.63 12.95 -2.17
N ASN A 181 -5.09 14.17 -2.17
CA ASN A 181 -4.29 15.35 -1.88
C ASN A 181 -4.25 15.60 -0.37
N PHE A 182 -3.13 16.06 0.15
CA PHE A 182 -2.96 16.45 1.54
C PHE A 182 -2.97 17.97 1.74
N ALA A 183 -3.24 18.73 0.68
CA ALA A 183 -3.46 20.16 0.79
C ALA A 183 -4.91 20.45 1.15
N GLU A 184 -5.15 21.51 1.92
CA GLU A 184 -6.49 21.98 2.31
C GLU A 184 -7.31 22.55 1.14
N ASP A 185 -6.75 22.55 -0.05
CA ASP A 185 -7.42 23.06 -1.26
C ASP A 185 -8.49 22.07 -1.75
N GLN A 186 -9.71 22.29 -1.27
CA GLN A 186 -10.89 21.51 -1.60
C GLN A 186 -11.26 21.53 -3.10
N SER A 187 -10.67 22.42 -3.90
CA SER A 187 -10.95 22.55 -5.34
C SER A 187 -10.34 21.42 -6.18
N LYS A 188 -9.39 20.66 -5.63
CA LYS A 188 -8.59 19.67 -6.36
C LYS A 188 -9.02 18.19 -6.20
N GLY A 189 -10.27 17.92 -5.85
CA GLY A 189 -10.79 16.55 -5.80
C GLY A 189 -10.72 15.91 -4.41
N SER A 190 -10.38 14.62 -4.33
CA SER A 190 -10.30 13.90 -3.05
C SER A 190 -9.11 14.38 -2.22
N TYR A 191 -9.37 14.85 -1.01
CA TYR A 191 -8.36 15.36 -0.08
C TYR A 191 -8.51 14.72 1.31
N VAL A 192 -7.48 14.86 2.13
CA VAL A 192 -7.47 14.50 3.56
C VAL A 192 -7.55 15.78 4.37
N THR A 193 -8.52 15.86 5.25
CA THR A 193 -8.58 16.93 6.26
C THR A 193 -7.61 16.64 7.40
N GLN A 194 -7.27 17.65 8.17
CA GLN A 194 -6.52 17.47 9.41
C GLN A 194 -7.25 16.52 10.38
N GLU A 195 -8.57 16.62 10.47
CA GLU A 195 -9.42 15.73 11.27
C GLU A 195 -9.33 14.26 10.80
N ASP A 196 -9.36 13.99 9.48
CA ASP A 196 -9.18 12.65 8.93
C ASP A 196 -7.79 12.06 9.30
N TYR A 197 -6.78 12.94 9.30
CA TYR A 197 -5.42 12.56 9.64
C TYR A 197 -5.31 12.20 11.13
N GLU A 198 -5.80 13.07 12.01
CA GLU A 198 -5.82 12.85 13.46
C GLU A 198 -6.62 11.59 13.83
N ALA A 199 -7.82 11.43 13.28
CA ALA A 199 -8.63 10.23 13.49
C ALA A 199 -7.94 8.92 13.06
N THR A 200 -7.03 9.00 12.07
CA THR A 200 -6.23 7.84 11.68
C THR A 200 -5.26 7.43 12.79
N PHE A 201 -4.60 8.38 13.45
CA PHE A 201 -3.64 8.09 14.53
C PHE A 201 -4.34 7.73 15.84
N GLU A 202 -5.47 8.34 16.17
CA GLU A 202 -6.32 7.91 17.29
C GLU A 202 -6.75 6.44 17.13
N LEU A 203 -7.11 6.03 15.92
CA LEU A 203 -7.44 4.64 15.63
C LEU A 203 -6.23 3.70 15.81
N ILE A 204 -5.04 4.12 15.42
CA ILE A 204 -3.80 3.34 15.62
C ILE A 204 -3.52 3.16 17.11
N ASP A 205 -3.68 4.22 17.88
CA ASP A 205 -3.50 4.20 19.33
C ASP A 205 -4.53 3.28 20.01
N TRP A 206 -5.79 3.38 19.61
CA TRP A 206 -6.82 2.48 20.09
C TRP A 206 -6.49 1.00 19.77
N VAL A 207 -6.07 0.68 18.53
CA VAL A 207 -5.64 -0.69 18.18
C VAL A 207 -4.49 -1.14 19.07
N ARG A 208 -3.52 -0.26 19.34
CA ARG A 208 -2.37 -0.55 20.19
C ARG A 208 -2.78 -0.86 21.63
N GLU A 209 -3.73 -0.09 22.18
CA GLU A 209 -4.29 -0.32 23.50
C GLU A 209 -4.97 -1.68 23.60
N GLN A 210 -5.80 -2.04 22.61
CA GLN A 210 -6.46 -3.36 22.58
C GLN A 210 -5.44 -4.50 22.50
N VAL A 211 -4.40 -4.35 21.67
CA VAL A 211 -3.33 -5.37 21.55
C VAL A 211 -2.53 -5.50 22.84
N ASN A 212 -2.21 -4.39 23.52
CA ASN A 212 -1.50 -4.40 24.81
C ASN A 212 -2.36 -5.00 25.94
N ALA A 213 -3.69 -4.80 25.89
CA ALA A 213 -4.64 -5.39 26.81
C ALA A 213 -4.96 -6.87 26.50
N GLU A 214 -4.33 -7.44 25.48
CA GLU A 214 -4.62 -8.79 24.96
C GLU A 214 -6.11 -9.03 24.65
N TYR A 215 -6.81 -7.98 24.24
CA TYR A 215 -8.24 -8.04 23.97
C TYR A 215 -8.51 -8.30 22.49
N PHE A 216 -8.85 -9.54 22.14
CA PHE A 216 -9.03 -10.03 20.79
C PHE A 216 -10.40 -10.71 20.59
N PRO A 217 -11.52 -9.98 20.71
CA PRO A 217 -12.84 -10.57 20.52
C PRO A 217 -13.04 -11.01 19.06
N PRO A 218 -13.79 -12.10 18.82
CA PRO A 218 -14.22 -12.43 17.47
C PRO A 218 -15.23 -11.39 16.97
N LYS A 219 -15.15 -11.07 15.64
CA LYS A 219 -16.09 -10.17 15.01
C LYS A 219 -16.87 -10.91 13.92
N LYS A 220 -18.16 -11.15 14.20
CA LYS A 220 -19.06 -11.83 13.25
C LYS A 220 -19.26 -10.99 11.99
N GLN A 221 -19.01 -11.60 10.82
CA GLN A 221 -19.17 -10.96 9.52
C GLN A 221 -19.25 -12.00 8.39
N TYR A 222 -19.68 -11.58 7.22
CA TYR A 222 -19.76 -12.45 6.03
C TYR A 222 -18.43 -13.18 5.72
N LEU A 223 -17.28 -12.53 5.98
CA LEU A 223 -15.96 -13.11 5.74
C LEU A 223 -15.62 -14.30 6.65
N CYS A 224 -16.41 -14.57 7.70
CA CYS A 224 -16.22 -15.74 8.54
C CYS A 224 -16.36 -17.06 7.74
N ASN A 225 -17.21 -17.08 6.71
CA ASN A 225 -17.37 -18.26 5.84
C ASN A 225 -16.13 -18.59 5.02
N TYR A 226 -15.22 -17.65 4.86
CA TYR A 226 -13.96 -17.79 4.11
C TYR A 226 -12.73 -17.66 5.02
N CYS A 227 -12.94 -17.64 6.32
CA CYS A 227 -11.85 -17.49 7.28
C CYS A 227 -11.06 -18.80 7.41
N PRO A 228 -9.74 -18.80 7.18
CA PRO A 228 -8.94 -20.03 7.30
C PRO A 228 -8.89 -20.58 8.75
N PHE A 229 -9.29 -19.76 9.72
CA PHE A 229 -9.31 -20.12 11.15
C PHE A 229 -10.73 -20.43 11.67
N GLN A 230 -11.69 -20.68 10.79
CA GLN A 230 -13.08 -20.93 11.18
C GLN A 230 -13.21 -22.08 12.18
N CYS A 231 -12.50 -23.20 11.95
CA CYS A 231 -12.55 -24.38 12.81
C CYS A 231 -11.90 -24.18 14.20
N GLN A 232 -11.07 -23.13 14.36
CA GLN A 232 -10.37 -22.83 15.61
C GLN A 232 -11.00 -21.65 16.36
N CYS A 233 -12.00 -21.02 15.74
CA CYS A 233 -12.66 -19.88 16.30
C CYS A 233 -13.76 -20.34 17.25
N ASP A 234 -13.66 -19.96 18.55
CA ASP A 234 -14.66 -20.26 19.60
C ASP A 234 -16.04 -19.61 19.35
N PHE A 235 -16.16 -18.97 18.22
CA PHE A 235 -17.37 -18.29 17.81
C PHE A 235 -18.28 -19.27 17.07
N ASP A 236 -19.30 -19.80 17.77
CA ASP A 236 -20.39 -20.57 17.17
C ASP A 236 -21.16 -19.71 16.17
N GLY A 237 -20.56 -19.50 15.01
CA GLY A 237 -21.09 -18.67 13.96
C GLY A 237 -21.96 -19.45 12.98
N GLY A 238 -23.02 -20.09 13.49
CA GLY A 238 -24.13 -20.43 12.59
C GLY A 238 -24.70 -19.14 11.98
N PHE A 239 -24.57 -18.97 10.66
CA PHE A 239 -25.42 -18.06 9.89
C PHE A 239 -26.71 -18.76 9.54
#